data_c3676faf8f8fcd331a25c1cceb853e85
#
_entry.id   c3676faf8f8fcd331a25c1cceb853e85
#
_cell.length_a   1.000
_cell.length_b   1.000
_cell.length_c   1.000
_cell.angle_alpha   90.00
_cell.angle_beta   90.00
_cell.angle_gamma   90.00
#
_symmetry.space_group_name_H-M   'P 1'
#
loop_
_entity.id
_entity.type
_entity.pdbx_description
1 polymer ?
#
loop_
_entity_poly.entity_id
_entity_poly.type
_entity_poly.pdbx_seq_one_letter_code
_entity_poly.pdbx_strand_id
1 'polypeptide(L)'
;SIRFVLYSQICRYMKNSDLTTYGEYLEKLSPKHGREKVFNDFLQIVVCCLSMGRKEELYFKTIKPYDKTELDLFSQAFAALVMQMDRQPLVDPFGDYFQEFLSNAQNGQFFTPFGVCELMNQLITAPKVNDQPKQGDRRVLDPACGSGRLLLSAAQKDRALTFVGIDISYTCCLMTIINLCLNSLNGEVLHMNALTDQCWHRWLIIVDSVTKIPTVYEVEAGIINQPPACADDLKPLPVTGIIQPVKNMIPANFVRYTPKC
;
A
#
# COMPACT_ATOMS: atom_id res chain seq x y z
N SER A 1 -0.74 -15.63 -8.30
CA SER A 1 -0.49 -14.34 -7.65
C SER A 1 -1.50 -14.14 -6.52
N ILE A 2 -1.17 -13.36 -5.53
CA ILE A 2 -2.05 -12.99 -4.40
C ILE A 2 -3.38 -12.42 -4.92
N ARG A 3 -3.33 -11.67 -6.04
CA ARG A 3 -4.50 -11.16 -6.74
C ARG A 3 -5.46 -12.29 -7.12
N PHE A 4 -4.95 -13.39 -7.65
CA PHE A 4 -5.79 -14.50 -8.11
C PHE A 4 -6.47 -15.24 -6.92
N VAL A 5 -5.78 -15.39 -5.80
CA VAL A 5 -6.33 -16.04 -4.59
C VAL A 5 -7.32 -15.13 -3.90
N LEU A 6 -7.00 -13.85 -3.72
CA LEU A 6 -7.94 -12.84 -3.22
C LEU A 6 -9.14 -12.68 -4.16
N TYR A 7 -8.90 -12.63 -5.47
CA TYR A 7 -9.93 -12.48 -6.49
C TYR A 7 -10.91 -13.65 -6.49
N SER A 8 -10.43 -14.90 -6.47
CA SER A 8 -11.31 -16.08 -6.49
C SER A 8 -12.21 -16.19 -5.26
N GLN A 9 -11.81 -15.60 -4.15
CA GLN A 9 -12.56 -15.62 -2.89
C GLN A 9 -13.44 -14.39 -2.70
N ILE A 10 -12.97 -13.23 -3.14
CA ILE A 10 -13.74 -11.98 -3.18
C ILE A 10 -14.88 -12.10 -4.19
N CYS A 11 -14.64 -12.71 -5.36
CA CYS A 11 -15.69 -12.98 -6.35
C CYS A 11 -16.83 -13.88 -5.84
N ARG A 12 -16.60 -14.73 -4.83
CA ARG A 12 -17.67 -15.49 -4.19
C ARG A 12 -18.55 -14.62 -3.29
N TYR A 13 -18.01 -13.52 -2.76
CA TYR A 13 -18.72 -12.60 -1.87
C TYR A 13 -19.52 -11.54 -2.64
N MET A 14 -19.02 -11.11 -3.80
CA MET A 14 -19.66 -10.07 -4.60
C MET A 14 -20.41 -10.73 -5.77
N LYS A 15 -21.74 -10.71 -5.71
CA LYS A 15 -22.56 -10.97 -6.90
C LYS A 15 -22.19 -9.95 -7.98
N ASN A 16 -22.09 -10.39 -9.22
CA ASN A 16 -21.61 -9.65 -10.41
C ASN A 16 -22.28 -8.29 -10.76
N SER A 17 -23.09 -7.74 -9.88
CA SER A 17 -23.90 -6.54 -10.17
C SER A 17 -23.45 -5.26 -9.47
N ASP A 18 -22.59 -5.31 -8.45
CA ASP A 18 -22.22 -4.11 -7.70
C ASP A 18 -20.82 -3.63 -8.07
N LEU A 19 -20.77 -2.65 -8.97
CA LEU A 19 -19.60 -1.84 -9.29
C LEU A 19 -19.28 -0.80 -8.18
N THR A 20 -19.70 -1.08 -6.94
CA THR A 20 -19.48 -0.21 -5.80
C THR A 20 -17.99 -0.02 -5.57
N THR A 21 -17.54 1.22 -5.55
CA THR A 21 -16.14 1.56 -5.30
C THR A 21 -15.82 1.42 -3.82
N TYR A 22 -14.53 1.28 -3.48
CA TYR A 22 -14.11 1.26 -2.07
C TYR A 22 -14.54 2.55 -1.35
N GLY A 23 -14.51 3.69 -2.03
CA GLY A 23 -14.93 4.99 -1.48
C GLY A 23 -16.40 5.02 -1.09
N GLU A 24 -17.29 4.43 -1.89
CA GLU A 24 -18.73 4.37 -1.56
C GLU A 24 -19.00 3.56 -0.29
N TYR A 25 -18.22 2.53 0.02
CA TYR A 25 -18.32 1.83 1.29
C TYR A 25 -17.85 2.70 2.46
N LEU A 26 -16.78 3.48 2.29
CA LEU A 26 -16.28 4.40 3.32
C LEU A 26 -17.29 5.55 3.56
N GLU A 27 -17.93 6.04 2.51
CA GLU A 27 -18.96 7.08 2.64
C GLU A 27 -20.16 6.64 3.50
N LYS A 28 -20.48 5.35 3.58
CA LYS A 28 -21.53 4.84 4.49
C LYS A 28 -21.16 4.99 5.97
N LEU A 29 -19.87 5.03 6.29
CA LEU A 29 -19.34 5.21 7.65
C LEU A 29 -19.11 6.68 8.01
N SER A 30 -18.91 7.53 7.00
CA SER A 30 -18.52 8.93 7.14
C SER A 30 -19.48 9.79 7.97
N PRO A 31 -20.82 9.63 7.89
CA PRO A 31 -21.75 10.44 8.68
C PRO A 31 -21.61 10.24 10.20
N LYS A 32 -21.23 9.03 10.64
CA LYS A 32 -21.11 8.70 12.07
C LYS A 32 -19.73 9.01 12.63
N HIS A 33 -18.68 8.76 11.84
CA HIS A 33 -17.31 8.78 12.35
C HIS A 33 -16.46 9.93 11.79
N GLY A 34 -16.94 10.65 10.77
CA GLY A 34 -16.19 11.66 10.04
C GLY A 34 -15.33 11.04 8.92
N ARG A 35 -15.38 11.65 7.73
CA ARG A 35 -14.77 11.13 6.49
C ARG A 35 -13.27 10.94 6.60
N GLU A 36 -12.57 11.94 7.09
CA GLU A 36 -11.10 11.88 7.25
C GLU A 36 -10.67 10.74 8.20
N LYS A 37 -11.36 10.62 9.33
CA LYS A 37 -11.10 9.54 10.29
C LYS A 37 -11.35 8.17 9.67
N VAL A 38 -12.47 7.97 8.99
CA VAL A 38 -12.83 6.70 8.34
C VAL A 38 -11.80 6.32 7.31
N PHE A 39 -11.34 7.27 6.49
CA PHE A 39 -10.31 7.02 5.48
C PHE A 39 -8.97 6.64 6.11
N ASN A 40 -8.51 7.41 7.10
CA ASN A 40 -7.26 7.12 7.81
C ASN A 40 -7.30 5.76 8.52
N ASP A 41 -8.40 5.43 9.19
CA ASP A 41 -8.59 4.16 9.86
C ASP A 41 -8.64 2.99 8.85
N PHE A 42 -9.27 3.18 7.69
CA PHE A 42 -9.26 2.20 6.60
C PHE A 42 -7.84 1.89 6.11
N LEU A 43 -7.05 2.92 5.80
CA LEU A 43 -5.66 2.75 5.38
C LEU A 43 -4.84 2.03 6.46
N GLN A 44 -5.01 2.44 7.73
CA GLN A 44 -4.32 1.82 8.86
C GLN A 44 -4.68 0.35 9.03
N ILE A 45 -5.98 0.00 8.95
CA ILE A 45 -6.46 -1.38 9.01
C ILE A 45 -5.81 -2.22 7.90
N VAL A 46 -5.81 -1.72 6.66
CA VAL A 46 -5.22 -2.42 5.52
C VAL A 46 -3.72 -2.66 5.72
N VAL A 47 -2.96 -1.64 6.14
CA VAL A 47 -1.52 -1.79 6.41
C VAL A 47 -1.25 -2.77 7.56
N CYS A 48 -2.06 -2.76 8.62
CA CYS A 48 -1.96 -3.76 9.69
C CYS A 48 -2.19 -5.18 9.18
N CYS A 49 -3.17 -5.38 8.29
CA CYS A 49 -3.41 -6.68 7.66
C CYS A 49 -2.23 -7.12 6.78
N LEU A 50 -1.66 -6.21 5.98
CA LEU A 50 -0.49 -6.47 5.14
C LEU A 50 0.79 -6.72 5.96
N SER A 51 0.81 -6.33 7.23
CA SER A 51 1.91 -6.61 8.16
C SER A 51 1.90 -8.02 8.77
N MET A 52 0.95 -8.88 8.35
CA MET A 52 0.89 -10.29 8.72
C MET A 52 0.96 -10.54 10.25
N GLY A 53 0.12 -9.85 11.03
CA GLY A 53 0.00 -10.01 12.48
C GLY A 53 1.01 -9.23 13.32
N ARG A 54 2.00 -8.54 12.71
CA ARG A 54 3.02 -7.79 13.46
C ARG A 54 2.49 -6.49 14.08
N LYS A 55 1.29 -6.04 13.70
CA LYS A 55 0.65 -4.79 14.15
C LYS A 55 -0.72 -5.02 14.79
N GLU A 56 -0.83 -6.12 15.54
CA GLU A 56 -2.09 -6.56 16.15
C GLU A 56 -2.66 -5.53 17.12
N GLU A 57 -1.80 -4.98 18.00
CA GLU A 57 -2.21 -3.97 18.97
C GLU A 57 -2.77 -2.71 18.28
N LEU A 58 -2.07 -2.22 17.26
CA LEU A 58 -2.51 -1.07 16.47
C LEU A 58 -3.81 -1.37 15.73
N TYR A 59 -3.95 -2.58 15.16
CA TYR A 59 -5.18 -3.03 14.54
C TYR A 59 -6.36 -2.96 15.50
N PHE A 60 -6.26 -3.60 16.68
CA PHE A 60 -7.34 -3.58 17.66
C PHE A 60 -7.65 -2.19 18.20
N LYS A 61 -6.65 -1.34 18.37
CA LYS A 61 -6.84 0.06 18.75
C LYS A 61 -7.65 0.80 17.68
N THR A 62 -7.33 0.59 16.40
CA THR A 62 -7.97 1.27 15.28
C THR A 62 -9.42 0.85 15.11
N ILE A 63 -9.72 -0.46 15.23
CA ILE A 63 -11.08 -0.98 15.04
C ILE A 63 -12.01 -0.77 16.24
N LYS A 64 -11.48 -0.42 17.41
CA LYS A 64 -12.26 -0.30 18.66
C LYS A 64 -13.51 0.57 18.59
N PRO A 65 -13.55 1.70 17.84
CA PRO A 65 -14.73 2.55 17.73
C PRO A 65 -15.86 1.98 16.85
N TYR A 66 -15.60 0.89 16.12
CA TYR A 66 -16.48 0.35 15.09
C TYR A 66 -17.20 -0.91 15.55
N ASP A 67 -18.48 -1.02 15.23
CA ASP A 67 -19.26 -2.24 15.47
C ASP A 67 -19.01 -3.29 14.35
N LYS A 68 -19.61 -4.48 14.51
CA LYS A 68 -19.42 -5.58 13.56
C LYS A 68 -19.87 -5.23 12.15
N THR A 69 -21.01 -4.54 12.00
CA THR A 69 -21.55 -4.16 10.69
C THR A 69 -20.65 -3.15 10.01
N GLU A 70 -20.11 -2.21 10.77
CA GLU A 70 -19.16 -1.22 10.28
C GLU A 70 -17.82 -1.87 9.85
N LEU A 71 -17.36 -2.88 10.60
CA LEU A 71 -16.16 -3.66 10.22
C LEU A 71 -16.41 -4.49 8.95
N ASP A 72 -17.63 -4.97 8.73
CA ASP A 72 -18.00 -5.63 7.49
C ASP A 72 -17.93 -4.67 6.29
N LEU A 73 -18.27 -3.37 6.48
CA LEU A 73 -18.11 -2.34 5.44
C LEU A 73 -16.64 -2.08 5.10
N PHE A 74 -15.73 -2.05 6.09
CA PHE A 74 -14.30 -1.97 5.82
C PHE A 74 -13.78 -3.19 5.04
N SER A 75 -14.29 -4.37 5.35
CA SER A 75 -13.94 -5.59 4.63
C SER A 75 -14.40 -5.53 3.16
N GLN A 76 -15.62 -5.03 2.92
CA GLN A 76 -16.16 -4.81 1.58
C GLN A 76 -15.38 -3.72 0.83
N ALA A 77 -15.01 -2.63 1.50
CA ALA A 77 -14.18 -1.57 0.93
C ALA A 77 -12.81 -2.12 0.49
N PHE A 78 -12.17 -2.95 1.32
CA PHE A 78 -10.89 -3.56 0.95
C PHE A 78 -11.05 -4.53 -0.23
N ALA A 79 -12.10 -5.33 -0.27
CA ALA A 79 -12.39 -6.19 -1.40
C ALA A 79 -12.58 -5.39 -2.70
N ALA A 80 -13.37 -4.32 -2.66
CA ALA A 80 -13.60 -3.43 -3.80
C ALA A 80 -12.30 -2.76 -4.28
N LEU A 81 -11.43 -2.31 -3.36
CA LEU A 81 -10.13 -1.75 -3.67
C LEU A 81 -9.24 -2.75 -4.41
N VAL A 82 -9.14 -3.99 -3.92
CA VAL A 82 -8.35 -5.05 -4.58
C VAL A 82 -8.87 -5.31 -5.99
N MET A 83 -10.19 -5.40 -6.16
CA MET A 83 -10.80 -5.59 -7.48
C MET A 83 -10.56 -4.42 -8.43
N GLN A 84 -10.63 -3.19 -7.94
CA GLN A 84 -10.34 -1.99 -8.73
C GLN A 84 -8.89 -2.01 -9.22
N MET A 85 -7.94 -2.30 -8.33
CA MET A 85 -6.52 -2.37 -8.68
C MET A 85 -6.17 -3.56 -9.57
N ASP A 86 -6.94 -4.66 -9.52
CA ASP A 86 -6.76 -5.78 -10.44
C ASP A 86 -7.23 -5.45 -11.86
N ARG A 87 -8.32 -4.69 -11.99
CA ARG A 87 -8.82 -4.21 -13.29
C ARG A 87 -7.92 -3.15 -13.91
N GLN A 88 -7.35 -2.28 -13.08
CA GLN A 88 -6.49 -1.17 -13.48
C GLN A 88 -5.16 -1.21 -12.71
N PRO A 89 -4.25 -2.14 -13.05
CA PRO A 89 -2.98 -2.25 -12.36
C PRO A 89 -2.11 -1.02 -12.58
N LEU A 90 -1.34 -0.65 -11.55
CA LEU A 90 -0.44 0.49 -11.54
C LEU A 90 -1.14 1.87 -11.71
N VAL A 91 -2.45 1.92 -11.45
CA VAL A 91 -3.21 3.16 -11.31
C VAL A 91 -3.43 3.42 -9.82
N ASP A 92 -3.33 4.69 -9.41
CA ASP A 92 -3.55 5.10 -8.03
C ASP A 92 -5.05 5.26 -7.73
N PRO A 93 -5.65 4.42 -6.89
CA PRO A 93 -7.06 4.54 -6.54
C PRO A 93 -7.33 5.61 -5.48
N PHE A 94 -6.30 6.05 -4.73
CA PHE A 94 -6.48 6.89 -3.56
C PHE A 94 -6.42 8.38 -3.84
N GLY A 95 -5.54 8.79 -4.75
CA GLY A 95 -5.24 10.20 -4.93
C GLY A 95 -6.46 11.01 -5.36
N ASP A 96 -7.30 10.47 -6.24
CA ASP A 96 -8.50 11.16 -6.71
C ASP A 96 -9.54 11.28 -5.58
N TYR A 97 -9.78 10.19 -4.83
CA TYR A 97 -10.66 10.22 -3.66
C TYR A 97 -10.16 11.20 -2.60
N PHE A 98 -8.85 11.20 -2.32
CA PHE A 98 -8.27 12.11 -1.34
C PHE A 98 -8.41 13.58 -1.80
N GLN A 99 -8.16 13.87 -3.07
CA GLN A 99 -8.31 15.23 -3.61
C GLN A 99 -9.76 15.69 -3.61
N GLU A 100 -10.70 14.83 -3.95
CA GLU A 100 -12.12 15.19 -4.04
C GLU A 100 -12.75 15.40 -2.66
N PHE A 101 -12.44 14.55 -1.70
CA PHE A 101 -13.18 14.47 -0.45
C PHE A 101 -12.42 14.94 0.80
N LEU A 102 -11.08 14.97 0.77
CA LEU A 102 -10.26 15.17 1.97
C LEU A 102 -9.29 16.34 1.85
N SER A 103 -8.88 16.73 0.63
CA SER A 103 -7.97 17.85 0.47
C SER A 103 -8.73 19.16 0.70
N ASN A 104 -8.39 19.85 1.78
CA ASN A 104 -8.77 21.25 1.93
C ASN A 104 -7.76 22.11 1.16
N ALA A 105 -8.24 23.12 0.42
CA ALA A 105 -7.40 24.07 -0.29
C ALA A 105 -6.37 24.77 0.63
N GLN A 106 -6.60 24.74 1.94
CA GLN A 106 -5.71 25.29 2.96
C GLN A 106 -4.48 24.41 3.27
N ASN A 107 -4.53 23.10 2.98
CA ASN A 107 -3.43 22.17 3.28
C ASN A 107 -2.39 22.08 2.16
N GLY A 108 -2.65 22.69 1.00
CA GLY A 108 -1.69 22.75 -0.12
C GLY A 108 -1.26 21.38 -0.68
N GLN A 109 -1.99 20.30 -0.37
CA GLN A 109 -1.68 18.96 -0.84
C GLN A 109 -2.36 18.73 -2.18
N PHE A 110 -1.57 18.76 -3.25
CA PHE A 110 -2.01 18.44 -4.61
C PHE A 110 -1.24 17.22 -5.10
N PHE A 111 -1.97 16.21 -5.58
CA PHE A 111 -1.32 15.08 -6.21
C PHE A 111 -1.03 15.39 -7.68
N THR A 112 0.19 15.06 -8.10
CA THR A 112 0.62 15.25 -9.47
C THR A 112 -0.28 14.42 -10.42
N PRO A 113 -0.88 15.03 -11.45
CA PRO A 113 -1.67 14.28 -12.44
C PRO A 113 -0.84 13.16 -13.08
N PHE A 114 -1.47 12.01 -13.33
CA PHE A 114 -0.77 10.80 -13.81
C PHE A 114 0.03 11.06 -15.10
N GLY A 115 -0.52 11.81 -16.05
CA GLY A 115 0.18 12.18 -17.29
C GLY A 115 1.45 13.00 -17.06
N VAL A 116 1.49 13.83 -16.01
CA VAL A 116 2.70 14.56 -15.62
C VAL A 116 3.74 13.61 -15.01
N CYS A 117 3.31 12.65 -14.17
CA CYS A 117 4.19 11.60 -13.65
C CYS A 117 4.81 10.78 -14.79
N GLU A 118 4.02 10.44 -15.80
CA GLU A 118 4.49 9.71 -16.98
C GLU A 118 5.54 10.52 -17.77
N LEU A 119 5.29 11.80 -18.00
CA LEU A 119 6.24 12.70 -18.66
C LEU A 119 7.55 12.82 -17.86
N MET A 120 7.47 13.02 -16.54
CA MET A 120 8.65 13.09 -15.67
C MET A 120 9.48 11.79 -15.76
N ASN A 121 8.83 10.63 -15.70
CA ASN A 121 9.52 9.36 -15.83
C ASN A 121 10.16 9.16 -17.21
N GLN A 122 9.56 9.68 -18.29
CA GLN A 122 10.17 9.66 -19.63
C GLN A 122 11.44 10.51 -19.66
N LEU A 123 11.43 11.69 -19.05
CA LEU A 123 12.58 12.59 -19.00
C LEU A 123 13.73 12.02 -18.14
N ILE A 124 13.40 11.42 -17.00
CA ILE A 124 14.42 10.83 -16.08
C ILE A 124 15.06 9.57 -16.67
N THR A 125 14.28 8.77 -17.39
CA THR A 125 14.73 7.49 -17.98
C THR A 125 15.24 7.64 -19.41
N ALA A 126 15.23 8.85 -19.99
CA ALA A 126 15.81 9.10 -21.31
C ALA A 126 17.30 8.69 -21.31
N PRO A 127 17.78 7.93 -22.31
CA PRO A 127 19.17 7.51 -22.37
C PRO A 127 20.06 8.76 -22.43
N LYS A 128 20.88 8.96 -21.41
CA LYS A 128 21.94 9.96 -21.46
C LYS A 128 23.06 9.42 -22.31
N VAL A 129 23.57 10.24 -23.22
CA VAL A 129 24.50 9.86 -24.30
C VAL A 129 25.77 9.15 -23.83
N ASN A 130 26.06 9.11 -22.51
CA ASN A 130 27.28 8.51 -21.94
C ASN A 130 27.03 7.63 -20.71
N ASP A 131 25.81 7.27 -20.37
CA ASP A 131 25.55 6.41 -19.21
C ASP A 131 25.61 4.94 -19.61
N GLN A 132 26.76 4.29 -19.32
CA GLN A 132 26.77 2.83 -19.16
C GLN A 132 25.84 2.48 -17.97
N PRO A 133 24.89 1.55 -18.11
CA PRO A 133 24.07 1.10 -17.01
C PRO A 133 24.99 0.52 -15.94
N LYS A 134 25.20 1.26 -14.86
CA LYS A 134 25.91 0.73 -13.70
C LYS A 134 25.11 -0.46 -13.21
N GLN A 135 25.74 -1.63 -13.21
CA GLN A 135 25.24 -2.83 -12.57
C GLN A 135 25.24 -2.55 -11.06
N GLY A 136 24.14 -2.03 -10.54
CA GLY A 136 24.00 -1.59 -9.14
C GLY A 136 22.52 -1.40 -8.79
N ASP A 137 22.28 -1.12 -7.56
CA ASP A 137 20.99 -0.95 -6.93
C ASP A 137 20.06 -0.03 -7.75
N ARG A 138 19.09 -0.66 -8.42
CA ARG A 138 18.17 0.03 -9.32
C ARG A 138 16.99 0.56 -8.52
N ARG A 139 17.13 1.76 -7.97
CA ARG A 139 16.09 2.42 -7.15
C ARG A 139 15.47 3.61 -7.87
N VAL A 140 14.18 3.81 -7.61
CA VAL A 140 13.48 5.06 -7.93
C VAL A 140 13.05 5.70 -6.63
N LEU A 141 13.48 6.93 -6.40
CA LEU A 141 13.15 7.73 -5.22
C LEU A 141 12.19 8.86 -5.59
N ASP A 142 11.12 8.97 -4.80
CA ASP A 142 10.23 10.13 -4.80
C ASP A 142 10.24 10.77 -3.40
N PRO A 143 10.84 11.97 -3.23
CA PRO A 143 11.00 12.62 -1.93
C PRO A 143 9.72 13.32 -1.42
N ALA A 144 8.63 13.30 -2.17
CA ALA A 144 7.31 13.86 -1.81
C ALA A 144 6.23 13.00 -2.48
N CYS A 145 6.19 11.71 -2.12
CA CYS A 145 5.53 10.68 -2.92
C CYS A 145 3.99 10.77 -2.94
N GLY A 146 3.36 11.48 -2.00
CA GLY A 146 1.92 11.53 -1.91
C GLY A 146 1.32 10.12 -1.82
N SER A 147 0.43 9.79 -2.75
CA SER A 147 -0.12 8.43 -2.89
C SER A 147 0.80 7.45 -3.64
N GLY A 148 1.96 7.88 -4.12
CA GLY A 148 2.91 7.05 -4.87
C GLY A 148 2.70 7.01 -6.38
N ARG A 149 1.98 7.97 -6.98
CA ARG A 149 1.68 8.01 -8.43
C ARG A 149 2.92 7.98 -9.30
N LEU A 150 3.97 8.74 -8.94
CA LEU A 150 5.22 8.75 -9.69
C LEU A 150 5.91 7.38 -9.64
N LEU A 151 5.89 6.73 -8.48
CA LEU A 151 6.45 5.37 -8.31
C LEU A 151 5.67 4.34 -9.12
N LEU A 152 4.34 4.39 -9.12
CA LEU A 152 3.50 3.53 -9.95
C LEU A 152 3.74 3.74 -11.44
N SER A 153 3.88 5.00 -11.88
CA SER A 153 4.22 5.34 -13.27
C SER A 153 5.61 4.79 -13.66
N ALA A 154 6.59 4.85 -12.76
CA ALA A 154 7.90 4.22 -12.98
C ALA A 154 7.80 2.70 -13.09
N ALA A 155 6.94 2.07 -12.27
CA ALA A 155 6.70 0.63 -12.29
C ALA A 155 6.03 0.13 -13.58
N GLN A 156 5.35 1.00 -14.33
CA GLN A 156 4.83 0.64 -15.66
C GLN A 156 5.96 0.31 -16.65
N LYS A 157 7.12 0.93 -16.48
CA LYS A 157 8.29 0.69 -17.33
C LYS A 157 9.12 -0.48 -16.85
N ASP A 158 9.34 -0.56 -15.54
CA ASP A 158 10.15 -1.62 -14.95
C ASP A 158 9.71 -1.94 -13.51
N ARG A 159 9.10 -3.10 -13.34
CA ARG A 159 8.61 -3.60 -12.05
C ARG A 159 9.73 -4.20 -11.18
N ALA A 160 10.91 -4.43 -11.74
CA ALA A 160 12.05 -5.01 -11.02
C ALA A 160 12.86 -3.96 -10.24
N LEU A 161 12.47 -2.67 -10.35
CA LEU A 161 13.04 -1.60 -9.55
C LEU A 161 12.61 -1.71 -8.08
N THR A 162 13.42 -1.15 -7.19
CA THR A 162 13.03 -0.89 -5.81
C THR A 162 12.49 0.53 -5.71
N PHE A 163 11.27 0.67 -5.19
CA PHE A 163 10.56 1.95 -5.14
C PHE A 163 10.71 2.56 -3.76
N VAL A 164 11.24 3.78 -3.67
CA VAL A 164 11.43 4.49 -2.40
C VAL A 164 10.56 5.74 -2.40
N GLY A 165 9.60 5.79 -1.46
CA GLY A 165 8.72 6.93 -1.26
C GLY A 165 9.01 7.61 0.07
N ILE A 166 9.13 8.94 0.05
CA ILE A 166 9.22 9.76 1.26
C ILE A 166 8.04 10.73 1.27
N ASP A 167 7.38 10.88 2.41
CA ASP A 167 6.39 11.93 2.59
C ASP A 167 6.34 12.40 4.04
N ILE A 168 6.00 13.67 4.24
CA ILE A 168 5.77 14.27 5.56
C ILE A 168 4.40 13.92 6.12
N SER A 169 3.47 13.49 5.27
CA SER A 169 2.13 13.08 5.64
C SER A 169 2.08 11.56 5.89
N TYR A 170 1.71 11.20 7.12
CA TYR A 170 1.52 9.79 7.48
C TYR A 170 0.47 9.09 6.59
N THR A 171 -0.63 9.78 6.29
CA THR A 171 -1.70 9.29 5.39
C THR A 171 -1.16 8.99 3.99
N CYS A 172 -0.32 9.89 3.43
CA CYS A 172 0.33 9.70 2.14
C CYS A 172 1.23 8.45 2.15
N CYS A 173 2.01 8.28 3.21
CA CYS A 173 2.83 7.08 3.37
C CYS A 173 1.98 5.79 3.36
N LEU A 174 0.86 5.76 4.09
CA LEU A 174 -0.04 4.59 4.10
C LEU A 174 -0.62 4.31 2.70
N MET A 175 -1.05 5.34 1.95
CA MET A 175 -1.52 5.17 0.57
C MET A 175 -0.43 4.58 -0.32
N THR A 176 0.80 5.10 -0.24
CA THR A 176 1.94 4.60 -1.00
C THR A 176 2.28 3.15 -0.65
N ILE A 177 2.28 2.78 0.65
CA ILE A 177 2.49 1.39 1.10
C ILE A 177 1.47 0.45 0.45
N ILE A 178 0.18 0.79 0.52
CA ILE A 178 -0.88 -0.05 -0.03
C ILE A 178 -0.75 -0.15 -1.56
N ASN A 179 -0.47 0.96 -2.23
CA ASN A 179 -0.27 1.00 -3.68
C ASN A 179 0.89 0.10 -4.12
N LEU A 180 2.02 0.13 -3.43
CA LEU A 180 3.16 -0.76 -3.72
C LEU A 180 2.81 -2.22 -3.42
N CYS A 181 2.22 -2.51 -2.26
CA CYS A 181 1.84 -3.86 -1.86
C CYS A 181 0.87 -4.51 -2.84
N LEU A 182 -0.27 -3.86 -3.11
CA LEU A 182 -1.31 -4.44 -3.97
C LEU A 182 -0.88 -4.55 -5.44
N ASN A 183 0.15 -3.82 -5.86
CA ASN A 183 0.80 -4.01 -7.15
C ASN A 183 1.98 -5.00 -7.12
N SER A 184 2.27 -5.65 -5.97
CA SER A 184 3.40 -6.59 -5.80
C SER A 184 4.74 -5.96 -6.21
N LEU A 185 5.03 -4.77 -5.69
CA LEU A 185 6.25 -4.02 -5.91
C LEU A 185 7.10 -4.00 -4.63
N ASN A 186 8.41 -4.29 -4.77
CA ASN A 186 9.34 -4.13 -3.68
C ASN A 186 9.60 -2.65 -3.43
N GLY A 187 9.66 -2.23 -2.17
CA GLY A 187 9.87 -0.83 -1.88
C GLY A 187 10.15 -0.51 -0.44
N GLU A 188 10.37 0.76 -0.23
CA GLU A 188 10.59 1.37 1.07
C GLU A 188 9.77 2.65 1.13
N VAL A 189 9.09 2.88 2.25
CA VAL A 189 8.33 4.12 2.47
C VAL A 189 8.77 4.71 3.80
N LEU A 190 9.07 6.02 3.79
CA LEU A 190 9.51 6.75 4.95
C LEU A 190 8.53 7.89 5.24
N HIS A 191 7.96 7.89 6.44
CA HIS A 191 7.29 9.05 7.01
C HIS A 191 8.37 9.98 7.57
N MET A 192 8.73 10.98 6.79
CA MET A 192 9.94 11.75 7.02
C MET A 192 9.82 13.16 6.44
N ASN A 193 10.44 14.12 7.09
CA ASN A 193 10.68 15.42 6.50
C ASN A 193 11.96 15.36 5.64
N ALA A 194 11.81 15.33 4.34
CA ALA A 194 12.93 15.22 3.39
C ALA A 194 13.89 16.42 3.40
N LEU A 195 13.48 17.56 3.99
CA LEU A 195 14.33 18.76 4.08
C LEU A 195 15.19 18.78 5.35
N THR A 196 14.73 18.14 6.42
CA THR A 196 15.42 18.13 7.73
C THR A 196 15.99 16.77 8.10
N ASP A 197 15.79 15.74 7.25
CA ASP A 197 16.18 14.34 7.48
C ASP A 197 15.55 13.71 8.74
N GLN A 198 14.50 14.33 9.29
CA GLN A 198 13.79 13.79 10.45
C GLN A 198 12.85 12.68 10.00
N CYS A 199 13.16 11.44 10.35
CA CYS A 199 12.36 10.25 10.07
C CYS A 199 11.61 9.80 11.32
N TRP A 200 10.29 9.58 11.20
CA TRP A 200 9.43 9.11 12.30
C TRP A 200 9.06 7.63 12.16
N HIS A 201 8.82 7.17 10.91
CA HIS A 201 8.48 5.79 10.60
C HIS A 201 9.14 5.37 9.31
N ARG A 202 9.51 4.10 9.24
CA ARG A 202 10.11 3.48 8.07
C ARG A 202 9.51 2.11 7.84
N TRP A 203 9.04 1.84 6.63
CA TRP A 203 8.47 0.56 6.24
C TRP A 203 9.18 -0.01 5.03
N LEU A 204 9.45 -1.31 5.11
CA LEU A 204 9.93 -2.10 3.98
C LEU A 204 8.77 -2.92 3.43
N ILE A 205 8.60 -2.91 2.12
CA ILE A 205 7.65 -3.75 1.40
C ILE A 205 8.46 -4.80 0.67
N ILE A 206 8.32 -6.05 1.11
CA ILE A 206 9.05 -7.18 0.56
C ILE A 206 8.05 -8.12 -0.09
N VAL A 207 8.24 -8.38 -1.38
CA VAL A 207 7.46 -9.35 -2.15
C VAL A 207 8.22 -10.68 -2.14
N ASP A 208 7.64 -11.68 -1.50
CA ASP A 208 8.23 -13.01 -1.49
C ASP A 208 8.43 -13.55 -2.90
N SER A 209 9.62 -14.08 -3.18
CA SER A 209 10.02 -14.49 -4.52
C SER A 209 9.23 -15.69 -5.06
N VAL A 210 8.72 -16.54 -4.17
CA VAL A 210 8.00 -17.78 -4.52
C VAL A 210 6.49 -17.55 -4.52
N THR A 211 5.95 -17.06 -3.40
CA THR A 211 4.51 -16.88 -3.22
C THR A 211 3.97 -15.63 -3.88
N LYS A 212 4.85 -14.66 -4.16
CA LYS A 212 4.51 -13.30 -4.63
C LYS A 212 3.63 -12.52 -3.64
N ILE A 213 3.66 -12.91 -2.37
CA ILE A 213 2.93 -12.24 -1.30
C ILE A 213 3.74 -11.04 -0.82
N PRO A 214 3.24 -9.80 -0.91
CA PRO A 214 3.86 -8.65 -0.31
C PRO A 214 3.63 -8.66 1.20
N THR A 215 4.64 -8.29 1.95
CA THR A 215 4.57 -8.13 3.40
C THR A 215 5.19 -6.80 3.80
N VAL A 216 4.52 -6.10 4.71
CA VAL A 216 4.99 -4.83 5.28
C VAL A 216 5.73 -5.09 6.58
N TYR A 217 6.95 -4.58 6.67
CA TYR A 217 7.77 -4.58 7.87
C TYR A 217 8.01 -3.15 8.30
N GLU A 218 7.58 -2.76 9.49
CA GLU A 218 8.04 -1.52 10.08
C GLU A 218 9.38 -1.78 10.77
N VAL A 219 10.36 -0.95 10.47
CA VAL A 219 11.72 -1.05 11.00
C VAL A 219 12.06 0.25 11.74
N GLU A 220 13.06 0.20 12.59
CA GLU A 220 13.51 1.40 13.29
C GLU A 220 13.91 2.49 12.30
N ALA A 221 13.51 3.72 12.62
CA ALA A 221 13.92 4.91 11.87
C ALA A 221 15.41 5.19 12.16
N GLY A 222 16.29 4.34 11.63
CA GLY A 222 17.74 4.49 11.71
C GLY A 222 18.29 5.44 10.66
N ILE A 223 19.60 5.69 10.70
CA ILE A 223 20.31 6.55 9.74
C ILE A 223 20.10 5.99 8.32
N ILE A 224 19.58 6.83 7.43
CA ILE A 224 19.10 6.50 6.06
C ILE A 224 20.20 5.93 5.14
N ASN A 225 21.46 6.03 5.54
CA ASN A 225 22.64 5.63 4.74
C ASN A 225 23.00 4.14 4.81
N GLN A 226 22.20 3.29 5.48
CA GLN A 226 22.38 1.85 5.36
C GLN A 226 21.40 1.30 4.31
N PRO A 227 21.87 0.49 3.36
CA PRO A 227 20.98 -0.24 2.48
C PRO A 227 19.99 -1.04 3.34
N PRO A 228 18.72 -1.22 2.90
CA PRO A 228 17.80 -2.08 3.61
C PRO A 228 18.48 -3.43 3.82
N ALA A 229 18.41 -3.94 5.06
CA ALA A 229 18.84 -5.30 5.35
C ALA A 229 18.27 -6.23 4.27
N CYS A 230 19.10 -7.10 3.71
CA CYS A 230 18.63 -8.11 2.76
C CYS A 230 17.44 -8.85 3.36
N ALA A 231 16.51 -9.31 2.53
CA ALA A 231 15.36 -10.11 2.98
C ALA A 231 15.78 -11.30 3.86
N ASP A 232 17.02 -11.77 3.69
CA ASP A 232 17.66 -12.84 4.46
C ASP A 232 17.98 -12.45 5.91
N ASP A 233 18.14 -11.16 6.23
CA ASP A 233 18.37 -10.65 7.58
C ASP A 233 17.09 -10.47 8.40
N LEU A 234 15.95 -10.39 7.72
CA LEU A 234 14.63 -10.32 8.32
C LEU A 234 14.13 -11.76 8.58
N LYS A 235 14.58 -12.38 9.70
CA LYS A 235 14.05 -13.70 10.08
C LYS A 235 12.52 -13.64 10.09
N PRO A 236 11.82 -14.49 9.30
CA PRO A 236 10.38 -14.57 9.40
C PRO A 236 10.05 -15.00 10.82
N LEU A 237 9.29 -14.18 11.54
CA LEU A 237 8.70 -14.62 12.79
C LEU A 237 7.84 -15.84 12.50
N PRO A 238 7.90 -16.91 13.32
CA PRO A 238 7.06 -18.05 13.12
C PRO A 238 5.60 -17.58 13.06
N VAL A 239 4.88 -17.98 12.04
CA VAL A 239 3.45 -17.68 11.85
C VAL A 239 2.66 -18.52 12.85
N THR A 240 2.77 -18.18 14.12
CA THR A 240 1.98 -18.76 15.19
C THR A 240 0.82 -17.83 15.49
N GLY A 241 -0.33 -18.16 14.91
CA GLY A 241 -1.58 -17.49 15.22
C GLY A 241 -2.01 -16.45 14.19
N ILE A 242 -2.87 -16.84 13.26
CA ILE A 242 -3.61 -15.89 12.46
C ILE A 242 -4.68 -15.30 13.35
N ILE A 243 -4.65 -13.98 13.49
CA ILE A 243 -5.61 -13.20 14.26
C ILE A 243 -7.03 -13.52 13.77
N GLN A 244 -7.95 -13.86 14.67
CA GLN A 244 -9.34 -14.17 14.34
C GLN A 244 -10.03 -13.11 13.45
N PRO A 245 -9.86 -11.80 13.67
CA PRO A 245 -10.41 -10.75 12.80
C PRO A 245 -9.80 -10.75 11.40
N VAL A 246 -8.50 -11.04 11.27
CA VAL A 246 -7.83 -11.19 9.97
C VAL A 246 -8.31 -12.45 9.24
N LYS A 247 -8.66 -13.51 9.98
CA LYS A 247 -9.34 -14.69 9.40
C LYS A 247 -10.68 -14.34 8.79
N ASN A 248 -11.39 -13.36 9.32
CA ASN A 248 -12.68 -12.92 8.78
C ASN A 248 -12.53 -11.93 7.61
N MET A 249 -11.43 -11.19 7.54
CA MET A 249 -11.07 -10.32 6.41
C MET A 249 -10.31 -11.04 5.30
N ILE A 250 -9.49 -12.03 5.68
CA ILE A 250 -8.77 -12.90 4.75
C ILE A 250 -9.50 -14.25 4.83
N PRO A 251 -10.15 -14.73 3.76
CA PRO A 251 -10.86 -16.00 3.79
C PRO A 251 -9.97 -17.14 4.28
N ALA A 252 -10.55 -18.07 5.05
CA ALA A 252 -9.84 -19.13 5.78
C ALA A 252 -8.91 -20.02 4.91
N ASN A 253 -9.08 -20.02 3.59
CA ASN A 253 -8.25 -20.79 2.65
C ASN A 253 -6.97 -20.08 2.20
N PHE A 254 -6.77 -18.82 2.62
CA PHE A 254 -5.57 -18.05 2.28
C PHE A 254 -4.29 -18.64 2.89
N VAL A 255 -4.43 -19.34 4.02
CA VAL A 255 -3.30 -19.89 4.82
C VAL A 255 -2.89 -21.29 4.38
N ARG A 256 -3.66 -21.97 3.51
CA ARG A 256 -3.45 -23.38 3.16
C ARG A 256 -2.93 -23.66 1.75
N TYR A 257 -2.39 -22.67 1.06
CA TYR A 257 -1.75 -22.95 -0.21
C TYR A 257 -0.29 -23.37 0.02
N THR A 258 -0.08 -24.66 0.27
CA THR A 258 1.19 -25.33 -0.01
C THR A 258 1.16 -25.71 -1.48
N PRO A 259 2.08 -25.27 -2.33
CA PRO A 259 2.19 -25.80 -3.68
C PRO A 259 2.52 -27.29 -3.54
N LYS A 260 1.66 -28.13 -4.08
CA LYS A 260 2.05 -29.52 -4.34
C LYS A 260 3.14 -29.45 -5.41
N CYS A 261 4.30 -30.04 -5.10
CA CYS A 261 5.36 -30.34 -6.04
C CYS A 261 4.84 -31.12 -7.23
#